data_4d8e180b010c5a39ad3c15e90cc956ec
#
_entry.id   4d8e180b010c5a39ad3c15e90cc956ec
#
_cell.length_a   1.000
_cell.length_b   1.000
_cell.length_c   1.000
_cell.angle_alpha   90.00
_cell.angle_beta   90.00
_cell.angle_gamma   90.00
#
_symmetry.space_group_name_H-M   'P 1'
#
loop_
_entity.id
_entity.type
_entity.pdbx_description
1 polymer ?
#
loop_
_entity_poly.entity_id
_entity_poly.type
_entity_poly.pdbx_seq_one_letter_code
_entity_poly.pdbx_strand_id
1 'polypeptide(L)'
;MISNDNKYIRENAMAAQRDKSRTIPGTTVFDGAESRKGYRINKFAMSFTKPENRTAFTADEEAYMESWSLSDPERQFLRDRDYRGLIEECGGNIYMIMKLGTCTGHGLYHVGAQLRGQTFEEFMATRTASGAR
;
A
#
# COMPACT_ATOMS: atom_id res chain seq x y z
N MET A 1 -26.07 -27.12 16.00
CA MET A 1 -25.54 -26.28 17.06
C MET A 1 -24.10 -25.89 16.69
N ILE A 2 -23.88 -24.63 16.35
CA ILE A 2 -22.53 -24.13 16.07
C ILE A 2 -21.80 -24.10 17.40
N SER A 3 -20.71 -24.85 17.53
CA SER A 3 -19.99 -24.95 18.78
C SER A 3 -19.40 -23.57 19.16
N ASN A 4 -19.45 -23.22 20.43
CA ASN A 4 -18.82 -22.00 20.97
C ASN A 4 -17.33 -21.91 20.63
N ASP A 5 -16.67 -23.04 20.37
CA ASP A 5 -15.27 -23.14 20.00
C ASP A 5 -14.93 -22.38 18.73
N ASN A 6 -15.84 -22.37 17.74
CA ASN A 6 -15.60 -21.71 16.46
C ASN A 6 -15.65 -20.17 16.59
N LYS A 7 -16.51 -19.66 17.47
CA LYS A 7 -16.57 -18.23 17.80
C LYS A 7 -15.30 -17.79 18.54
N TYR A 8 -14.87 -18.60 19.50
CA TYR A 8 -13.68 -18.33 20.32
C TYR A 8 -12.40 -18.31 19.48
N ILE A 9 -12.26 -19.24 18.55
CA ILE A 9 -11.14 -19.30 17.61
C ILE A 9 -11.12 -18.05 16.71
N ARG A 10 -12.29 -17.61 16.21
CA ARG A 10 -12.40 -16.41 15.38
C ARG A 10 -12.05 -15.13 16.15
N GLU A 11 -12.52 -14.99 17.38
CA GLU A 11 -12.22 -13.84 18.23
C GLU A 11 -10.73 -13.77 18.57
N ASN A 12 -10.10 -14.90 18.88
CA ASN A 12 -8.67 -14.99 19.15
C ASN A 12 -7.84 -14.72 17.90
N ALA A 13 -8.24 -15.24 16.74
CA ALA A 13 -7.57 -14.96 15.49
C ALA A 13 -7.65 -13.48 15.12
N MET A 14 -8.81 -12.85 15.31
CA MET A 14 -8.98 -11.41 15.07
C MET A 14 -8.18 -10.56 16.07
N ALA A 15 -8.12 -10.95 17.33
CA ALA A 15 -7.32 -10.28 18.35
C ALA A 15 -5.82 -10.39 18.02
N ALA A 16 -5.36 -11.56 17.58
CA ALA A 16 -3.98 -11.78 17.14
C ALA A 16 -3.62 -10.92 15.93
N GLN A 17 -4.53 -10.78 14.96
CA GLN A 17 -4.34 -9.90 13.81
C GLN A 17 -4.25 -8.42 14.17
N ARG A 18 -4.86 -8.01 15.27
CA ARG A 18 -4.84 -6.63 15.73
C ARG A 18 -3.65 -6.29 16.63
N ASP A 19 -2.93 -7.31 17.08
CA ASP A 19 -1.76 -7.09 17.93
C ASP A 19 -0.59 -6.54 17.11
N LYS A 20 -0.44 -5.23 17.14
CA LYS A 20 0.64 -4.51 16.45
C LYS A 20 1.89 -4.35 17.33
N SER A 21 1.90 -4.93 18.55
CA SER A 21 3.04 -4.84 19.45
C SER A 21 4.26 -5.64 18.99
N ARG A 22 4.03 -6.65 18.15
CA ARG A 22 5.07 -7.54 17.60
C ARG A 22 5.54 -7.10 16.22
N THR A 23 5.74 -5.80 16.03
CA THR A 23 6.23 -5.30 14.76
C THR A 23 7.71 -5.61 14.57
N ILE A 24 8.05 -6.10 13.39
CA ILE A 24 9.46 -6.22 12.95
C ILE A 24 9.85 -4.85 12.39
N PRO A 25 10.98 -4.25 12.82
CA PRO A 25 11.41 -2.95 12.30
C PRO A 25 11.49 -2.95 10.78
N GLY A 26 10.95 -1.91 10.14
CA GLY A 26 10.89 -1.77 8.68
C GLY A 26 9.74 -2.51 8.01
N THR A 27 8.81 -3.08 8.78
CA THR A 27 7.60 -3.72 8.25
C THR A 27 6.34 -3.09 8.82
N THR A 28 5.23 -3.23 8.11
CA THR A 28 3.91 -2.78 8.53
C THR A 28 2.99 -3.97 8.66
N VAL A 29 2.28 -4.07 9.80
CA VAL A 29 1.28 -5.13 9.98
C VAL A 29 0.07 -4.83 9.11
N PHE A 30 -0.24 -5.74 8.21
CA PHE A 30 -1.41 -5.67 7.34
C PHE A 30 -2.42 -6.74 7.77
N ASP A 31 -3.52 -6.29 8.37
CA ASP A 31 -4.59 -7.16 8.87
C ASP A 31 -5.95 -6.79 8.24
N GLY A 32 -7.03 -7.41 8.71
CA GLY A 32 -8.37 -7.14 8.23
C GLY A 32 -8.83 -5.69 8.48
N ALA A 33 -8.36 -5.05 9.54
CA ALA A 33 -8.67 -3.65 9.81
C ALA A 33 -7.96 -2.73 8.81
N GLU A 34 -6.69 -2.98 8.51
CA GLU A 34 -5.94 -2.25 7.48
C GLU A 34 -6.54 -2.45 6.09
N SER A 35 -6.98 -3.67 5.78
CA SER A 35 -7.66 -3.95 4.51
C SER A 35 -8.96 -3.14 4.36
N ARG A 36 -9.77 -3.02 5.40
CA ARG A 36 -10.99 -2.21 5.37
C ARG A 36 -10.68 -0.72 5.27
N LYS A 37 -9.69 -0.24 6.00
CA LYS A 37 -9.21 1.14 5.94
C LYS A 37 -8.73 1.50 4.54
N GLY A 38 -8.04 0.58 3.88
CA GLY A 38 -7.46 0.77 2.56
C GLY A 38 -8.40 0.51 1.39
N TYR A 39 -9.67 0.25 1.62
CA TYR A 39 -10.60 -0.16 0.55
C TYR A 39 -10.62 0.81 -0.63
N ARG A 40 -10.71 2.12 -0.37
CA ARG A 40 -10.75 3.14 -1.42
C ARG A 40 -9.45 3.23 -2.19
N ILE A 41 -8.31 3.33 -1.48
CA ILE A 41 -7.01 3.46 -2.14
C ILE A 41 -6.62 2.18 -2.90
N ASN A 42 -6.99 1.03 -2.39
CA ASN A 42 -6.74 -0.24 -3.07
C ASN A 42 -7.59 -0.39 -4.34
N LYS A 43 -8.85 0.00 -4.30
CA LYS A 43 -9.70 0.05 -5.50
C LYS A 43 -9.16 1.04 -6.54
N PHE A 44 -8.73 2.21 -6.10
CA PHE A 44 -8.11 3.21 -6.95
C PHE A 44 -6.87 2.62 -7.64
N ALA A 45 -5.97 2.02 -6.89
CA ALA A 45 -4.76 1.40 -7.43
C ALA A 45 -5.07 0.26 -8.42
N MET A 46 -6.07 -0.56 -8.12
CA MET A 46 -6.50 -1.65 -9.00
C MET A 46 -7.10 -1.16 -10.32
N SER A 47 -7.61 0.07 -10.37
CA SER A 47 -8.12 0.64 -11.63
C SER A 47 -7.05 0.71 -12.73
N PHE A 48 -5.78 0.81 -12.34
CA PHE A 48 -4.64 0.91 -13.27
C PHE A 48 -4.26 -0.42 -13.93
N THR A 49 -4.97 -1.49 -13.67
CA THR A 49 -4.88 -2.72 -14.48
C THR A 49 -5.38 -2.50 -15.91
N LYS A 50 -6.25 -1.51 -16.10
CA LYS A 50 -6.79 -1.15 -17.41
C LYS A 50 -5.97 -0.01 -18.04
N PRO A 51 -5.48 -0.18 -19.28
CA PRO A 51 -4.68 0.86 -19.95
C PRO A 51 -5.38 2.21 -20.08
N GLU A 52 -6.69 2.21 -20.36
CA GLU A 52 -7.49 3.43 -20.46
C GLU A 52 -7.51 4.25 -19.18
N ASN A 53 -7.48 3.60 -18.02
CA ASN A 53 -7.43 4.28 -16.73
C ASN A 53 -6.07 4.92 -16.47
N ARG A 54 -4.99 4.25 -16.89
CA ARG A 54 -3.64 4.83 -16.83
C ARG A 54 -3.53 6.09 -17.69
N THR A 55 -4.08 6.03 -18.88
CA THR A 55 -4.12 7.18 -19.78
C THR A 55 -4.91 8.35 -19.19
N ALA A 56 -6.09 8.06 -18.63
CA ALA A 56 -6.93 9.09 -17.99
C ALA A 56 -6.23 9.75 -16.80
N PHE A 57 -5.58 8.97 -15.95
CA PHE A 57 -4.82 9.48 -14.81
C PHE A 57 -3.65 10.36 -15.25
N THR A 58 -2.87 9.90 -16.22
CA THR A 58 -1.73 10.68 -16.73
C THR A 58 -2.17 11.99 -17.38
N ALA A 59 -3.33 12.01 -18.02
CA ALA A 59 -3.86 13.22 -18.67
C ALA A 59 -4.29 14.29 -17.65
N ASP A 60 -4.95 13.89 -16.56
CA ASP A 60 -5.40 14.79 -15.49
C ASP A 60 -5.53 14.02 -14.17
N GLU A 61 -4.48 14.04 -13.38
CA GLU A 61 -4.41 13.30 -12.12
C GLU A 61 -5.47 13.77 -11.11
N GLU A 62 -5.68 15.06 -10.98
CA GLU A 62 -6.63 15.62 -10.01
C GLU A 62 -8.08 15.25 -10.36
N ALA A 63 -8.46 15.36 -11.62
CA ALA A 63 -9.80 14.95 -12.07
C ALA A 63 -10.03 13.46 -11.86
N TYR A 64 -9.02 12.64 -12.14
CA TYR A 64 -9.12 11.19 -11.93
C TYR A 64 -9.26 10.85 -10.45
N MET A 65 -8.47 11.46 -9.56
CA MET A 65 -8.57 11.26 -8.12
C MET A 65 -9.94 11.68 -7.57
N GLU A 66 -10.48 12.79 -8.06
CA GLU A 66 -11.80 13.27 -7.66
C GLU A 66 -12.89 12.27 -7.97
N SER A 67 -12.83 11.61 -9.13
CA SER A 67 -13.82 10.60 -9.54
C SER A 67 -13.86 9.36 -8.64
N TRP A 68 -12.84 9.13 -7.82
CA TRP A 68 -12.71 7.98 -6.92
C TRP A 68 -13.08 8.29 -5.46
N SER A 69 -13.54 9.49 -5.15
CA SER A 69 -13.94 9.90 -3.79
C SER A 69 -12.84 9.65 -2.74
N LEU A 70 -11.59 9.90 -3.10
CA LEU A 70 -10.46 9.74 -2.18
C LEU A 70 -10.49 10.84 -1.11
N SER A 71 -10.02 10.50 0.09
CA SER A 71 -9.85 11.47 1.17
C SER A 71 -8.70 12.46 0.88
N ASP A 72 -8.67 13.58 1.58
CA ASP A 72 -7.60 14.56 1.42
C ASP A 72 -6.21 13.98 1.74
N PRO A 73 -6.01 13.21 2.82
CA PRO A 73 -4.73 12.53 3.06
C PRO A 73 -4.32 11.60 1.93
N GLU A 74 -5.24 10.79 1.41
CA GLU A 74 -4.98 9.88 0.29
C GLU A 74 -4.52 10.64 -0.95
N ARG A 75 -5.20 11.73 -1.29
CA ARG A 75 -4.82 12.59 -2.42
C ARG A 75 -3.45 13.22 -2.23
N GLN A 76 -3.14 13.67 -1.00
CA GLN A 76 -1.86 14.30 -0.73
C GLN A 76 -0.70 13.32 -0.86
N PHE A 77 -0.83 12.11 -0.33
CA PHE A 77 0.18 11.08 -0.51
C PHE A 77 0.38 10.71 -1.99
N LEU A 78 -0.69 10.70 -2.78
CA LEU A 78 -0.61 10.47 -4.23
C LEU A 78 0.15 11.59 -4.94
N ARG A 79 -0.14 12.85 -4.62
CA ARG A 79 0.57 14.01 -5.19
C ARG A 79 2.07 13.97 -4.86
N ASP A 80 2.40 13.61 -3.65
CA ASP A 80 3.79 13.54 -3.16
C ASP A 80 4.51 12.27 -3.59
N ARG A 81 3.83 11.34 -4.25
CA ARG A 81 4.37 10.01 -4.57
C ARG A 81 4.89 9.29 -3.33
N ASP A 82 4.20 9.48 -2.21
CA ASP A 82 4.52 8.86 -0.94
C ASP A 82 3.80 7.52 -0.82
N TYR A 83 4.39 6.50 -1.40
CA TYR A 83 3.84 5.14 -1.40
C TYR A 83 3.85 4.52 -0.01
N ARG A 84 4.83 4.87 0.81
CA ARG A 84 4.90 4.45 2.20
C ARG A 84 3.71 5.00 2.99
N GLY A 85 3.38 6.27 2.82
CA GLY A 85 2.21 6.87 3.44
C GLY A 85 0.92 6.19 3.03
N LEU A 86 0.77 5.85 1.75
CA LEU A 86 -0.40 5.11 1.26
C LEU A 86 -0.54 3.73 1.91
N ILE A 87 0.56 3.06 2.18
CA ILE A 87 0.55 1.72 2.82
C ILE A 87 0.35 1.85 4.33
N GLU A 88 1.15 2.65 5.02
CA GLU A 88 1.15 2.74 6.48
C GLU A 88 -0.02 3.53 7.04
N GLU A 89 -0.38 4.65 6.41
CA GLU A 89 -1.40 5.57 6.91
C GLU A 89 -2.78 5.30 6.31
N CYS A 90 -2.85 4.90 5.05
CA CYS A 90 -4.11 4.72 4.32
C CYS A 90 -4.55 3.26 4.16
N GLY A 91 -3.78 2.31 4.67
CA GLY A 91 -4.11 0.88 4.58
C GLY A 91 -3.95 0.28 3.18
N GLY A 92 -3.11 0.88 2.35
CA GLY A 92 -2.82 0.37 1.01
C GLY A 92 -2.13 -0.99 1.04
N ASN A 93 -2.59 -1.91 0.21
CA ASN A 93 -1.93 -3.18 -0.01
C ASN A 93 -0.73 -2.97 -0.94
N ILE A 94 0.44 -3.46 -0.56
CA ILE A 94 1.67 -3.24 -1.32
C ILE A 94 1.57 -3.70 -2.78
N TYR A 95 0.94 -4.84 -3.05
CA TYR A 95 0.79 -5.36 -4.41
C TYR A 95 -0.10 -4.47 -5.29
N MET A 96 -1.11 -3.86 -4.69
CA MET A 96 -2.00 -2.93 -5.40
C MET A 96 -1.32 -1.58 -5.59
N ILE A 97 -0.62 -1.07 -4.58
CA ILE A 97 0.13 0.17 -4.66
C ILE A 97 1.27 0.08 -5.70
N MET A 98 1.84 -1.10 -5.91
CA MET A 98 2.83 -1.33 -6.98
C MET A 98 2.28 -1.03 -8.37
N LYS A 99 1.01 -1.27 -8.63
CA LYS A 99 0.37 -0.93 -9.92
C LYS A 99 0.33 0.58 -10.14
N LEU A 100 0.03 1.32 -9.09
CA LEU A 100 0.10 2.78 -9.09
C LEU A 100 1.54 3.27 -9.32
N GLY A 101 2.50 2.69 -8.62
CA GLY A 101 3.92 3.01 -8.79
C GLY A 101 4.37 2.88 -10.24
N THR A 102 4.04 1.77 -10.87
CA THR A 102 4.34 1.54 -12.29
C THR A 102 3.73 2.61 -13.19
N CYS A 103 2.47 3.00 -12.93
CA CYS A 103 1.78 4.04 -13.69
C CYS A 103 2.45 5.41 -13.54
N THR A 104 3.06 5.70 -12.39
CA THR A 104 3.71 6.98 -12.10
C THR A 104 5.23 6.98 -12.38
N GLY A 105 5.74 5.91 -12.97
CA GLY A 105 7.17 5.77 -13.29
C GLY A 105 8.04 5.29 -12.14
N HIS A 106 7.46 4.78 -11.07
CA HIS A 106 8.17 4.28 -9.89
C HIS A 106 7.95 2.78 -9.73
N GLY A 107 9.00 2.00 -9.96
CA GLY A 107 8.96 0.55 -9.85
C GLY A 107 9.12 0.04 -8.42
N LEU A 108 9.25 -1.28 -8.30
CA LEU A 108 9.41 -2.00 -7.03
C LEU A 108 10.52 -1.41 -6.14
N TYR A 109 11.64 -1.06 -6.72
CA TYR A 109 12.80 -0.59 -5.94
C TYR A 109 12.59 0.81 -5.38
N HIS A 110 11.84 1.66 -6.05
CA HIS A 110 11.47 2.97 -5.52
C HIS A 110 10.55 2.84 -4.30
N VAL A 111 9.53 2.00 -4.41
CA VAL A 111 8.62 1.72 -3.30
C VAL A 111 9.37 1.05 -2.15
N GLY A 112 10.24 0.10 -2.45
CA GLY A 112 11.07 -0.58 -1.45
C GLY A 112 12.00 0.36 -0.71
N ALA A 113 12.63 1.30 -1.41
CA ALA A 113 13.46 2.33 -0.80
C ALA A 113 12.68 3.19 0.19
N GLN A 114 11.49 3.65 -0.19
CA GLN A 114 10.63 4.43 0.70
C GLN A 114 10.24 3.64 1.97
N LEU A 115 9.86 2.37 1.81
CA LEU A 115 9.49 1.53 2.95
C LEU A 115 10.64 1.33 3.93
N ARG A 116 11.85 1.38 3.46
CA ARG A 116 13.05 1.31 4.31
C ARG A 116 13.53 2.67 4.82
N GLY A 117 12.89 3.75 4.42
CA GLY A 117 13.32 5.10 4.79
C GLY A 117 14.66 5.49 4.15
N GLN A 118 14.96 4.95 2.97
CA GLN A 118 16.19 5.19 2.23
C GLN A 118 15.90 5.94 0.93
N THR A 119 16.92 6.66 0.41
CA THR A 119 16.83 7.15 -0.97
C THR A 119 16.94 5.98 -1.95
N PHE A 120 16.53 6.20 -3.18
CA PHE A 120 16.66 5.18 -4.23
C PHE A 120 18.12 4.73 -4.41
N GLU A 121 19.04 5.68 -4.42
CA GLU A 121 20.48 5.43 -4.56
C GLU A 121 21.05 4.61 -3.40
N GLU A 122 20.68 4.96 -2.16
CA GLU A 122 21.09 4.22 -0.96
C GLU A 122 20.57 2.77 -1.00
N PHE A 123 19.31 2.61 -1.37
CA PHE A 123 18.69 1.30 -1.48
C PHE A 123 19.36 0.43 -2.55
N MET A 124 19.64 0.99 -3.73
CA MET A 124 20.31 0.29 -4.81
C MET A 124 21.76 -0.06 -4.46
N ALA A 125 22.45 0.81 -3.75
CA ALA A 125 23.82 0.56 -3.29
C ALA A 125 23.90 -0.66 -2.36
N THR A 126 22.95 -0.81 -1.42
CA THR A 126 22.88 -1.98 -0.55
C THR A 126 22.64 -3.27 -1.31
N ARG A 127 21.81 -3.23 -2.34
CA ARG A 127 21.50 -4.41 -3.17
C ARG A 127 22.69 -4.85 -4.01
N THR A 128 23.40 -3.92 -4.61
CA THR A 128 24.58 -4.23 -5.42
C THR A 128 25.77 -4.69 -4.56
N ALA A 129 25.97 -4.10 -3.39
CA ALA A 129 27.03 -4.49 -2.46
C ALA A 129 26.87 -5.92 -1.92
N SER A 130 25.63 -6.40 -1.76
CA SER A 130 25.36 -7.77 -1.30
C SER A 130 25.36 -8.81 -2.43
N GLY A 131 25.65 -8.42 -3.66
CA GLY A 131 25.62 -9.31 -4.83
C GLY A 131 24.22 -9.75 -5.25
N ALA A 132 23.19 -9.15 -4.70
CA ALA A 132 21.80 -9.40 -5.11
C ALA A 132 21.58 -8.81 -6.51
N ARG A 133 21.30 -9.67 -7.47
CA ARG A 133 20.95 -9.31 -8.84
C ARG A 133 19.44 -9.28 -9.02
#